data_b79f41dede3df09e5d7cc410df183cfd
#
_entry.id   b79f41dede3df09e5d7cc410df183cfd
#
_cell.length_a   1.000
_cell.length_b   1.000
_cell.length_c   1.000
_cell.angle_alpha   90.00
_cell.angle_beta   90.00
_cell.angle_gamma   90.00
#
_symmetry.space_group_name_H-M   'P 1'
#
loop_
_entity.id
_entity.type
_entity.pdbx_description
1 polymer ?
#
loop_
_entity_poly.entity_id
_entity_poly.type
_entity_poly.pdbx_seq_one_letter_code
_entity_poly.pdbx_strand_id
1 'polypeptide(L)'
;LGLDPVKLADWLDEIGEKRDGKVFNRLSGRAIGAIMPMHAFGHPVQLDELLAIAEKWGLPLVEDAAESLGSFYKGRHTGTISGIAALSFNGNKTVTTGGGGALLIRDPELAKKAKHLTTTAKKPHAYRFIHDDVGYNYRMPNINAALGVAQMESLERFLE
;
A
#
# COMPACT_ATOMS: atom_id res chain seq x y z
N LEU A 1 13.11 -10.49 -8.97
CA LEU A 1 11.64 -10.44 -9.11
C LEU A 1 11.13 -9.05 -8.73
N GLY A 2 10.07 -8.60 -9.38
CA GLY A 2 9.45 -7.31 -9.12
C GLY A 2 9.97 -6.17 -10.01
N LEU A 3 9.67 -4.93 -9.60
CA LEU A 3 10.03 -3.72 -10.34
C LEU A 3 11.54 -3.52 -10.34
N ASP A 4 12.13 -3.42 -11.53
CA ASP A 4 13.56 -3.20 -11.74
C ASP A 4 13.87 -1.70 -11.55
N PRO A 5 14.71 -1.31 -10.57
CA PRO A 5 14.99 0.10 -10.30
C PRO A 5 15.77 0.79 -11.43
N VAL A 6 16.66 0.07 -12.12
CA VAL A 6 17.44 0.66 -13.23
C VAL A 6 16.50 1.01 -14.38
N LYS A 7 15.67 0.06 -14.80
CA LYS A 7 14.69 0.29 -15.87
C LYS A 7 13.67 1.37 -15.51
N LEU A 8 13.27 1.44 -14.23
CA LEU A 8 12.36 2.48 -13.75
C LEU A 8 13.02 3.86 -13.82
N ALA A 9 14.30 3.96 -13.41
CA ALA A 9 15.03 5.22 -13.47
C ALA A 9 15.18 5.71 -14.92
N ASP A 10 15.63 4.82 -15.82
CA ASP A 10 15.77 5.12 -17.25
C ASP A 10 14.44 5.57 -17.86
N TRP A 11 13.37 4.83 -17.55
CA TRP A 11 12.02 5.15 -18.06
C TRP A 11 11.52 6.50 -17.52
N LEU A 12 11.71 6.80 -16.24
CA LEU A 12 11.31 8.11 -15.69
C LEU A 12 12.16 9.24 -16.24
N ASP A 13 13.45 9.04 -16.49
CA ASP A 13 14.33 10.04 -17.11
C ASP A 13 13.92 10.30 -18.57
N GLU A 14 13.43 9.28 -19.30
CA GLU A 14 12.94 9.41 -20.67
C GLU A 14 11.59 10.13 -20.74
N ILE A 15 10.60 9.73 -19.94
CA ILE A 15 9.21 10.18 -20.10
C ILE A 15 8.75 11.20 -19.03
N GLY A 16 9.49 11.32 -17.93
CA GLY A 16 9.08 12.16 -16.79
C GLY A 16 9.35 13.63 -17.05
N GLU A 17 8.42 14.46 -16.62
CA GLU A 17 8.53 15.90 -16.60
C GLU A 17 8.04 16.45 -15.26
N LYS A 18 8.89 17.21 -14.56
CA LYS A 18 8.49 17.91 -13.34
C LYS A 18 7.89 19.26 -13.70
N ARG A 19 6.63 19.50 -13.31
CA ARG A 19 5.92 20.74 -13.55
C ARG A 19 4.99 21.03 -12.35
N ASP A 20 5.05 22.23 -11.81
CA ASP A 20 4.21 22.72 -10.71
C ASP A 20 4.19 21.76 -9.49
N GLY A 21 5.38 21.23 -9.11
CA GLY A 21 5.52 20.31 -7.97
C GLY A 21 4.96 18.90 -8.20
N LYS A 22 4.57 18.57 -9.43
CA LYS A 22 4.07 17.25 -9.85
C LYS A 22 4.95 16.65 -10.93
N VAL A 23 4.85 15.34 -11.08
CA VAL A 23 5.49 14.60 -12.18
C VAL A 23 4.44 14.22 -13.20
N PHE A 24 4.75 14.48 -14.46
CA PHE A 24 3.87 14.12 -15.58
C PHE A 24 4.61 13.19 -16.54
N ASN A 25 3.87 12.30 -17.17
CA ASN A 25 4.35 11.56 -18.30
C ASN A 25 4.19 12.47 -19.54
N ARG A 26 5.31 12.91 -20.14
CA ARG A 26 5.33 13.85 -21.28
C ARG A 26 4.66 13.31 -22.53
N LEU A 27 4.56 11.98 -22.69
CA LEU A 27 3.92 11.37 -23.87
C LEU A 27 2.40 11.36 -23.77
N SER A 28 1.87 11.08 -22.56
CA SER A 28 0.42 11.00 -22.33
C SER A 28 -0.19 12.25 -21.71
N GLY A 29 0.63 13.17 -21.18
CA GLY A 29 0.19 14.34 -20.44
C GLY A 29 -0.40 14.02 -19.05
N ARG A 30 -0.40 12.75 -18.62
CA ARG A 30 -1.00 12.32 -17.34
C ARG A 30 -0.02 12.49 -16.19
N ALA A 31 -0.54 12.89 -15.01
CA ALA A 31 0.26 12.93 -13.81
C ALA A 31 0.64 11.52 -13.35
N ILE A 32 1.89 11.35 -12.93
CA ILE A 32 2.38 10.16 -12.23
C ILE A 32 2.20 10.43 -10.74
N GLY A 33 1.36 9.64 -10.07
CA GLY A 33 0.97 9.89 -8.68
C GLY A 33 1.81 9.15 -7.65
N ALA A 34 2.39 8.00 -8.01
CA ALA A 34 3.17 7.17 -7.10
C ALA A 34 4.00 6.14 -7.87
N ILE A 35 5.00 5.59 -7.19
CA ILE A 35 5.68 4.34 -7.56
C ILE A 35 5.10 3.24 -6.67
N MET A 36 4.57 2.16 -7.27
CA MET A 36 3.94 1.07 -6.52
C MET A 36 4.58 -0.28 -6.89
N PRO A 37 5.70 -0.65 -6.26
CA PRO A 37 6.30 -1.97 -6.44
C PRO A 37 5.51 -3.03 -5.68
N MET A 38 5.43 -4.24 -6.26
CA MET A 38 4.86 -5.43 -5.64
C MET A 38 5.97 -6.36 -5.17
N HIS A 39 5.88 -6.87 -3.95
CA HIS A 39 6.73 -7.93 -3.41
C HIS A 39 6.22 -9.28 -3.90
N ALA A 40 6.57 -9.62 -5.15
CA ALA A 40 6.06 -10.82 -5.82
C ALA A 40 6.40 -12.10 -5.06
N PHE A 41 5.39 -12.90 -4.74
CA PHE A 41 5.51 -14.15 -3.96
C PHE A 41 6.24 -13.97 -2.61
N GLY A 42 6.11 -12.80 -1.99
CA GLY A 42 6.77 -12.50 -0.73
C GLY A 42 8.25 -12.09 -0.85
N HIS A 43 8.83 -12.08 -2.06
CA HIS A 43 10.21 -11.65 -2.25
C HIS A 43 10.30 -10.12 -2.29
N PRO A 44 11.05 -9.50 -1.36
CA PRO A 44 11.21 -8.05 -1.35
C PRO A 44 11.87 -7.54 -2.62
N VAL A 45 11.37 -6.43 -3.15
CA VAL A 45 12.05 -5.67 -4.21
C VAL A 45 13.27 -4.93 -3.65
N GLN A 46 14.09 -4.35 -4.51
CA GLN A 46 15.24 -3.50 -4.15
C GLN A 46 14.73 -2.14 -3.63
N LEU A 47 14.30 -2.11 -2.35
CA LEU A 47 13.60 -0.96 -1.76
C LEU A 47 14.49 0.27 -1.60
N ASP A 48 15.79 0.11 -1.30
CA ASP A 48 16.67 1.26 -1.14
C ASP A 48 16.82 2.05 -2.43
N GLU A 49 17.02 1.35 -3.55
CA GLU A 49 17.15 1.93 -4.88
C GLU A 49 15.83 2.58 -5.33
N LEU A 50 14.69 1.92 -5.07
CA LEU A 50 13.38 2.46 -5.42
C LEU A 50 13.02 3.68 -4.57
N LEU A 51 13.42 3.72 -3.28
CA LEU A 51 13.25 4.90 -2.43
C LEU A 51 14.09 6.08 -2.93
N ALA A 52 15.33 5.84 -3.35
CA ALA A 52 16.17 6.89 -3.92
C ALA A 52 15.59 7.48 -5.22
N ILE A 53 15.00 6.63 -6.08
CA ILE A 53 14.29 7.08 -7.28
C ILE A 53 13.03 7.88 -6.92
N ALA A 54 12.27 7.40 -5.95
CA ALA A 54 11.06 8.06 -5.47
C ALA A 54 11.40 9.48 -4.92
N GLU A 55 12.45 9.59 -4.11
CA GLU A 55 12.97 10.85 -3.60
C GLU A 55 13.44 11.78 -4.73
N LYS A 56 14.28 11.26 -5.66
CA LYS A 56 14.76 12.01 -6.84
C LYS A 56 13.60 12.66 -7.60
N TRP A 57 12.51 11.92 -7.78
CA TRP A 57 11.36 12.38 -8.54
C TRP A 57 10.31 13.12 -7.70
N GLY A 58 10.36 13.07 -6.38
CA GLY A 58 9.33 13.61 -5.48
C GLY A 58 8.03 12.82 -5.55
N LEU A 59 8.11 11.52 -5.81
CA LEU A 59 6.98 10.60 -5.89
C LEU A 59 6.87 9.79 -4.59
N PRO A 60 5.67 9.56 -4.06
CA PRO A 60 5.49 8.62 -2.97
C PRO A 60 5.79 7.18 -3.46
N LEU A 61 6.41 6.38 -2.60
CA LEU A 61 6.53 4.93 -2.77
C LEU A 61 5.42 4.25 -1.98
N VAL A 62 4.66 3.36 -2.63
CA VAL A 62 3.58 2.58 -2.03
C VAL A 62 3.94 1.11 -2.17
N GLU A 63 4.17 0.41 -1.06
CA GLU A 63 4.48 -1.02 -1.10
C GLU A 63 3.20 -1.84 -1.32
N ASP A 64 3.11 -2.58 -2.42
CA ASP A 64 2.16 -3.70 -2.52
C ASP A 64 2.77 -4.90 -1.80
N ALA A 65 2.39 -5.06 -0.54
CA ALA A 65 2.83 -6.11 0.37
C ALA A 65 1.77 -7.22 0.52
N ALA A 66 0.89 -7.36 -0.48
CA ALA A 66 -0.23 -8.31 -0.45
C ALA A 66 0.20 -9.78 -0.35
N GLU A 67 1.46 -10.10 -0.64
CA GLU A 67 2.02 -11.45 -0.59
C GLU A 67 3.20 -11.58 0.37
N SER A 68 3.53 -10.53 1.11
CA SER A 68 4.80 -10.45 1.85
C SER A 68 4.65 -10.30 3.37
N LEU A 69 3.50 -10.69 3.93
CA LEU A 69 3.36 -10.78 5.39
C LEU A 69 4.34 -11.81 5.95
N GLY A 70 5.21 -11.36 6.86
CA GLY A 70 6.30 -12.18 7.40
C GLY A 70 7.62 -12.10 6.63
N SER A 71 7.67 -11.36 5.52
CA SER A 71 8.91 -11.14 4.75
C SER A 71 9.67 -9.91 5.25
N PHE A 72 11.00 -9.97 5.16
CA PHE A 72 11.89 -8.91 5.65
C PHE A 72 12.88 -8.46 4.58
N TYR A 73 13.08 -7.16 4.48
CA TYR A 73 14.14 -6.52 3.71
C TYR A 73 15.13 -5.86 4.66
N LYS A 74 16.37 -6.35 4.69
CA LYS A 74 17.44 -5.85 5.59
C LYS A 74 16.97 -5.71 7.06
N GLY A 75 16.26 -6.72 7.57
CA GLY A 75 15.79 -6.77 8.97
C GLY A 75 14.55 -5.94 9.27
N ARG A 76 13.94 -5.30 8.27
CA ARG A 76 12.67 -4.56 8.41
C ARG A 76 11.56 -5.30 7.68
N HIS A 77 10.40 -5.46 8.30
CA HIS A 77 9.24 -6.10 7.66
C HIS A 77 8.80 -5.30 6.43
N THR A 78 8.58 -5.99 5.31
CA THR A 78 8.01 -5.38 4.09
C THR A 78 6.64 -4.76 4.40
N GLY A 79 6.32 -3.67 3.70
CA GLY A 79 5.13 -2.86 4.01
C GLY A 79 5.33 -1.85 5.14
N THR A 80 6.49 -1.86 5.85
CA THR A 80 6.82 -0.86 6.87
C THR A 80 7.96 0.07 6.46
N ILE A 81 8.47 -0.07 5.24
CA ILE A 81 9.68 0.61 4.79
C ILE A 81 9.32 1.92 4.10
N SER A 82 8.34 1.91 3.21
CA SER A 82 7.75 3.12 2.65
C SER A 82 6.78 3.82 3.62
N GLY A 83 6.19 4.92 3.18
CA GLY A 83 5.21 5.68 3.99
C GLY A 83 3.82 5.05 4.02
N ILE A 84 3.51 4.18 3.04
CA ILE A 84 2.21 3.54 2.86
C ILE A 84 2.38 2.16 2.22
N ALA A 85 1.62 1.19 2.69
CA ALA A 85 1.57 -0.14 2.12
C ALA A 85 0.19 -0.79 2.24
N ALA A 86 -0.06 -1.81 1.43
CA ALA A 86 -1.25 -2.64 1.49
C ALA A 86 -0.89 -4.11 1.76
N LEU A 87 -1.57 -4.72 2.73
CA LEU A 87 -1.56 -6.14 3.02
C LEU A 87 -2.86 -6.77 2.52
N SER A 88 -2.82 -8.04 2.13
CA SER A 88 -4.00 -8.82 1.76
C SER A 88 -4.22 -9.97 2.74
N PHE A 89 -5.49 -10.18 3.10
CA PHE A 89 -5.95 -11.34 3.88
C PHE A 89 -6.92 -12.20 3.06
N ASN A 90 -6.72 -12.24 1.74
CA ASN A 90 -7.50 -13.10 0.86
C ASN A 90 -7.26 -14.59 1.18
N GLY A 91 -8.12 -15.48 0.68
CA GLY A 91 -8.13 -16.91 1.02
C GLY A 91 -6.83 -17.67 0.76
N ASN A 92 -6.00 -17.16 -0.16
CA ASN A 92 -4.72 -17.79 -0.56
C ASN A 92 -3.47 -17.15 0.05
N LYS A 93 -3.63 -16.26 1.04
CA LYS A 93 -2.49 -15.55 1.66
C LYS A 93 -1.97 -16.28 2.89
N THR A 94 -0.77 -15.91 3.35
CA THR A 94 -0.13 -16.48 4.57
C THR A 94 -1.07 -16.44 5.77
N VAL A 95 -1.78 -15.31 5.95
CA VAL A 95 -2.88 -15.15 6.90
C VAL A 95 -4.14 -14.81 6.11
N THR A 96 -5.22 -15.51 6.38
CA THR A 96 -6.49 -15.25 5.71
C THR A 96 -7.61 -14.88 6.67
N THR A 97 -8.47 -13.97 6.23
CA THR A 97 -9.76 -13.68 6.83
C THR A 97 -10.92 -14.04 5.90
N GLY A 98 -10.66 -14.91 4.90
CA GLY A 98 -11.58 -15.21 3.81
C GLY A 98 -11.64 -14.11 2.75
N GLY A 99 -11.33 -12.90 3.12
CA GLY A 99 -11.25 -11.70 2.29
C GLY A 99 -10.93 -10.49 3.16
N GLY A 100 -10.44 -9.42 2.55
CA GLY A 100 -10.04 -8.20 3.26
C GLY A 100 -8.54 -7.94 3.15
N GLY A 101 -8.08 -6.96 3.92
CA GLY A 101 -6.70 -6.51 3.95
C GLY A 101 -6.49 -5.43 4.99
N ALA A 102 -5.30 -4.87 5.02
CA ALA A 102 -4.95 -3.76 5.87
C ALA A 102 -4.09 -2.74 5.12
N LEU A 103 -4.26 -1.47 5.45
CA LEU A 103 -3.36 -0.40 5.05
C LEU A 103 -2.41 -0.10 6.21
N LEU A 104 -1.13 -0.07 5.92
CA LEU A 104 -0.09 0.39 6.82
C LEU A 104 0.28 1.81 6.39
N ILE A 105 -0.01 2.81 7.21
CA ILE A 105 0.19 4.22 6.86
C ILE A 105 0.91 4.89 8.02
N ARG A 106 2.06 5.51 7.72
CA ARG A 106 2.88 6.18 8.74
C ARG A 106 2.37 7.58 9.07
N ASP A 107 1.87 8.31 8.06
CA ASP A 107 1.33 9.64 8.22
C ASP A 107 -0.07 9.59 8.86
N PRO A 108 -0.28 10.19 10.06
CA PRO A 108 -1.57 10.14 10.76
C PRO A 108 -2.72 10.81 10.00
N GLU A 109 -2.47 11.89 9.26
CA GLU A 109 -3.52 12.59 8.51
C GLU A 109 -3.91 11.77 7.28
N LEU A 110 -2.95 11.15 6.61
CA LEU A 110 -3.23 10.22 5.52
C LEU A 110 -3.99 8.98 6.02
N ALA A 111 -3.60 8.44 7.18
CA ALA A 111 -4.31 7.32 7.82
C ALA A 111 -5.76 7.67 8.16
N LYS A 112 -5.99 8.86 8.70
CA LYS A 112 -7.33 9.38 9.00
C LYS A 112 -8.17 9.55 7.74
N LYS A 113 -7.58 10.09 6.66
CA LYS A 113 -8.25 10.20 5.36
C LYS A 113 -8.58 8.83 4.78
N ALA A 114 -7.65 7.90 4.79
CA ALA A 114 -7.87 6.53 4.33
C ALA A 114 -8.99 5.84 5.12
N LYS A 115 -8.99 5.99 6.45
CA LYS A 115 -10.06 5.49 7.32
C LYS A 115 -11.43 6.08 6.96
N HIS A 116 -11.48 7.39 6.70
CA HIS A 116 -12.70 8.07 6.30
C HIS A 116 -13.25 7.51 4.97
N LEU A 117 -12.41 7.41 3.95
CA LEU A 117 -12.80 6.90 2.63
C LEU A 117 -13.21 5.42 2.66
N THR A 118 -12.51 4.58 3.43
CA THR A 118 -12.82 3.14 3.55
C THR A 118 -14.03 2.85 4.45
N THR A 119 -14.58 3.87 5.10
CA THR A 119 -15.81 3.78 5.91
C THR A 119 -16.92 4.68 5.35
N THR A 120 -17.05 4.68 4.03
CA THR A 120 -18.10 5.37 3.26
C THR A 120 -18.02 6.89 3.23
N ALA A 121 -16.92 7.51 3.64
CA ALA A 121 -16.75 8.97 3.74
C ALA A 121 -17.92 9.67 4.48
N LYS A 122 -18.42 8.99 5.53
CA LYS A 122 -19.56 9.50 6.31
C LYS A 122 -19.10 10.46 7.40
N LYS A 123 -19.70 11.65 7.46
CA LYS A 123 -19.50 12.60 8.57
C LYS A 123 -20.13 12.06 9.88
N PRO A 124 -19.43 12.19 11.00
CA PRO A 124 -19.99 11.85 12.31
C PRO A 124 -21.24 12.72 12.60
N HIS A 125 -22.37 12.09 12.78
CA HIS A 125 -23.61 12.75 13.19
C HIS A 125 -24.58 11.74 13.81
N ALA A 126 -25.34 12.15 14.81
CA ALA A 126 -26.24 11.26 15.58
C ALA A 126 -27.32 10.60 14.70
N TYR A 127 -27.90 11.34 13.75
CA TYR A 127 -29.00 10.87 12.93
C TYR A 127 -28.99 11.31 11.47
N ARG A 128 -27.99 12.11 11.04
CA ARG A 128 -27.82 12.49 9.61
C ARG A 128 -26.81 11.59 8.93
N PHE A 129 -27.12 11.19 7.70
CA PHE A 129 -26.26 10.38 6.84
C PHE A 129 -25.70 11.28 5.74
N ILE A 130 -24.63 12.03 6.07
CA ILE A 130 -23.97 12.96 5.15
C ILE A 130 -22.64 12.35 4.75
N HIS A 131 -22.41 12.18 3.46
CA HIS A 131 -21.16 11.75 2.87
C HIS A 131 -20.55 12.95 2.17
N ASP A 132 -19.29 13.27 2.44
CA ASP A 132 -18.62 14.48 1.96
C ASP A 132 -17.55 14.18 0.89
N ASP A 133 -17.39 12.90 0.57
CA ASP A 133 -16.50 12.44 -0.49
C ASP A 133 -17.04 11.11 -1.07
N VAL A 134 -16.42 10.64 -2.16
CA VAL A 134 -16.65 9.29 -2.68
C VAL A 134 -15.95 8.30 -1.76
N GLY A 135 -16.72 7.53 -1.01
CA GLY A 135 -16.21 6.54 -0.06
C GLY A 135 -16.65 5.12 -0.39
N TYR A 136 -16.00 4.16 0.25
CA TYR A 136 -16.19 2.73 0.03
C TYR A 136 -16.56 2.04 1.34
N ASN A 137 -17.37 1.00 1.28
CA ASN A 137 -17.63 0.16 2.44
C ASN A 137 -16.61 -0.99 2.50
N TYR A 138 -15.40 -0.66 2.96
CA TYR A 138 -14.29 -1.60 3.10
C TYR A 138 -14.02 -1.98 4.56
N ARG A 139 -15.01 -1.76 5.42
CA ARG A 139 -14.90 -2.18 6.83
C ARG A 139 -14.90 -3.70 6.93
N MET A 140 -13.87 -4.25 7.59
CA MET A 140 -13.79 -5.69 7.84
C MET A 140 -14.91 -6.13 8.80
N PRO A 141 -15.73 -7.14 8.45
CA PRO A 141 -16.72 -7.71 9.36
C PRO A 141 -16.09 -8.40 10.56
N ASN A 142 -16.80 -8.43 11.70
CA ASN A 142 -16.29 -9.01 12.94
C ASN A 142 -15.92 -10.50 12.81
N ILE A 143 -16.67 -11.28 12.04
CA ILE A 143 -16.38 -12.70 11.80
C ILE A 143 -15.03 -12.85 11.10
N ASN A 144 -14.77 -12.06 10.06
CA ASN A 144 -13.49 -12.06 9.35
C ASN A 144 -12.36 -11.60 10.27
N ALA A 145 -12.59 -10.56 11.10
CA ALA A 145 -11.60 -10.08 12.06
C ALA A 145 -11.26 -11.14 13.12
N ALA A 146 -12.24 -11.88 13.63
CA ALA A 146 -12.02 -12.96 14.58
C ALA A 146 -11.17 -14.10 13.98
N LEU A 147 -11.44 -14.49 12.72
CA LEU A 147 -10.60 -15.43 12.00
C LEU A 147 -9.16 -14.88 11.85
N GLY A 148 -9.02 -13.60 11.55
CA GLY A 148 -7.72 -12.94 11.44
C GLY A 148 -6.92 -12.99 12.75
N VAL A 149 -7.55 -12.78 13.90
CA VAL A 149 -6.88 -12.91 15.21
C VAL A 149 -6.32 -14.32 15.39
N ALA A 150 -7.13 -15.36 15.19
CA ALA A 150 -6.70 -16.75 15.32
C ALA A 150 -5.56 -17.11 14.34
N GLN A 151 -5.61 -16.58 13.13
CA GLN A 151 -4.55 -16.78 12.12
C GLN A 151 -3.25 -16.06 12.52
N MET A 152 -3.33 -14.83 13.03
CA MET A 152 -2.16 -14.06 13.48
C MET A 152 -1.47 -14.71 14.71
N GLU A 153 -2.21 -15.32 15.60
CA GLU A 153 -1.66 -16.10 16.72
C GLU A 153 -0.84 -17.31 16.25
N SER A 154 -1.04 -17.76 15.02
CA SER A 154 -0.33 -18.88 14.41
C SER A 154 0.70 -18.44 13.35
N LEU A 155 0.92 -17.15 13.16
CA LEU A 155 1.73 -16.62 12.05
C LEU A 155 3.16 -17.20 12.05
N GLU A 156 3.84 -17.25 13.20
CA GLU A 156 5.20 -17.77 13.29
C GLU A 156 5.29 -19.19 12.73
N ARG A 157 4.33 -20.05 13.11
CA ARG A 157 4.26 -21.44 12.62
C ARG A 157 4.01 -21.52 11.11
N PHE A 158 3.33 -20.52 10.51
CA PHE A 158 3.08 -20.50 9.06
C PHE A 158 4.31 -20.06 8.28
N LEU A 159 5.27 -19.39 8.93
CA LEU A 159 6.50 -18.89 8.31
C LEU A 159 7.66 -19.87 8.40
N GLU A 160 7.57 -20.93 9.21
CA GLU A 160 8.51 -22.07 9.31
C GLU A 160 8.38 -23.00 8.09
#